data_5d0ec045abe81ff492710735d138639a
#
_entry.id   5d0ec045abe81ff492710735d138639a
#
_cell.length_a   1.000
_cell.length_b   1.000
_cell.length_c   1.000
_cell.angle_alpha   90.00
_cell.angle_beta   90.00
_cell.angle_gamma   90.00
#
_symmetry.space_group_name_H-M   'P 1'
#
loop_
_entity.id
_entity.type
_entity.pdbx_description
1 polymer ?
#
loop_
_entity_poly.entity_id
_entity_poly.type
_entity_poly.pdbx_seq_one_letter_code
_entity_poly.pdbx_strand_id
1 'polypeptide(L)'
;LVGSEMCIRDSAKSLHVQLADQRICIGEGPARNSYLNMDRIIAAAENMGADAIHPGFGFLSENSEFVRKCKENGITFIGPDADVIDKMGNKSHARKTMMDAGVPVVPGTKEPVYDAETGKKLAEEIGYPVMIKASSGGGGKGMRVAANEDEFEFQFNMAQRESANAFGDDTMYIERFVENPRHVEIQIMADSHGNVVALGERDCSVQRNHQKLIEESPSPAIDEETRRKMNEYAVLAAKTVGYTNACLL
;
A
#
# COMPACT_ATOMS: atom_id res chain seq x y z
N LEU A 1 -17.48 -2.94 24.35
CA LEU A 1 -16.75 -3.76 23.37
C LEU A 1 -15.96 -4.83 24.11
N VAL A 2 -16.04 -6.07 23.64
CA VAL A 2 -15.19 -7.16 24.11
C VAL A 2 -14.06 -7.31 23.10
N GLY A 3 -12.82 -7.13 23.54
CA GLY A 3 -11.64 -7.25 22.70
C GLY A 3 -11.09 -8.68 22.71
N SER A 4 -11.21 -9.38 21.57
CA SER A 4 -10.61 -10.69 21.39
C SER A 4 -9.32 -10.58 20.58
N GLU A 5 -8.26 -11.24 21.03
CA GLU A 5 -6.94 -11.20 20.39
C GLU A 5 -6.52 -12.57 19.85
N MET A 6 -6.04 -12.57 18.63
CA MET A 6 -5.45 -13.76 18.00
C MET A 6 -3.94 -13.76 18.20
N CYS A 7 -3.40 -14.86 18.66
CA CYS A 7 -1.97 -14.99 18.92
C CYS A 7 -1.40 -16.26 18.30
N ILE A 8 -0.08 -16.29 18.16
CA ILE A 8 0.67 -17.50 17.82
C ILE A 8 1.23 -18.14 19.09
N ARG A 9 1.68 -19.40 19.00
CA ARG A 9 2.19 -20.17 20.13
C ARG A 9 3.21 -19.39 20.99
N ASP A 10 4.09 -18.65 20.33
CA ASP A 10 5.20 -17.95 20.98
C ASP A 10 4.82 -16.61 21.62
N SER A 11 3.60 -16.11 21.38
CA SER A 11 3.12 -14.80 21.81
C SER A 11 2.25 -14.84 23.08
N ALA A 12 2.07 -15.98 23.71
CA ALA A 12 1.15 -16.13 24.87
C ALA A 12 1.43 -15.18 26.04
N LYS A 13 2.67 -14.66 26.16
CA LYS A 13 3.09 -13.69 27.17
C LYS A 13 3.18 -12.26 26.65
N SER A 14 2.83 -12.00 25.41
CA SER A 14 2.87 -10.66 24.82
C SER A 14 1.79 -9.77 25.41
N LEU A 15 2.07 -8.46 25.51
CA LEU A 15 1.21 -7.51 26.21
C LEU A 15 -0.19 -7.43 25.60
N HIS A 16 -0.32 -7.40 24.26
CA HIS A 16 -1.61 -7.39 23.56
C HIS A 16 -2.48 -8.58 23.95
N VAL A 17 -1.88 -9.78 24.07
CA VAL A 17 -2.58 -11.01 24.45
C VAL A 17 -3.03 -10.96 25.93
N GLN A 18 -2.23 -10.30 26.80
CA GLN A 18 -2.58 -10.16 28.21
C GLN A 18 -3.67 -9.13 28.46
N LEU A 19 -3.73 -8.08 27.64
CA LEU A 19 -4.69 -6.99 27.76
C LEU A 19 -6.05 -7.30 27.10
N ALA A 20 -6.12 -8.30 26.23
CA ALA A 20 -7.37 -8.71 25.60
C ALA A 20 -8.32 -9.40 26.59
N ASP A 21 -9.61 -9.16 26.44
CA ASP A 21 -10.65 -9.84 27.23
C ASP A 21 -10.71 -11.33 26.95
N GLN A 22 -10.50 -11.69 25.67
CA GLN A 22 -10.41 -13.07 25.21
C GLN A 22 -9.19 -13.26 24.32
N ARG A 23 -8.69 -14.48 24.23
CA ARG A 23 -7.52 -14.81 23.43
C ARG A 23 -7.61 -16.21 22.87
N ILE A 24 -7.16 -16.38 21.64
CA ILE A 24 -7.10 -17.68 20.97
C ILE A 24 -5.79 -17.85 20.21
N CYS A 25 -5.19 -19.01 20.29
CA CYS A 25 -4.01 -19.35 19.53
C CYS A 25 -4.42 -19.87 18.13
N ILE A 26 -4.04 -19.17 17.07
CA ILE A 26 -4.37 -19.53 15.69
C ILE A 26 -3.30 -20.40 15.01
N GLY A 27 -2.20 -20.70 15.67
CA GLY A 27 -1.21 -21.62 15.10
C GLY A 27 0.21 -21.43 15.60
N GLU A 28 1.11 -21.98 14.85
CA GLU A 28 2.55 -21.95 15.10
C GLU A 28 3.18 -20.63 14.69
N GLY A 29 4.47 -20.39 15.07
CA GLY A 29 5.23 -19.18 14.75
C GLY A 29 5.27 -18.77 13.29
N PRO A 30 5.48 -19.69 12.31
CA PRO A 30 5.48 -19.30 10.90
C PRO A 30 4.15 -18.72 10.44
N ALA A 31 4.18 -17.50 9.85
CA ALA A 31 2.97 -16.76 9.45
C ALA A 31 2.04 -17.57 8.52
N ARG A 32 2.60 -18.36 7.60
CA ARG A 32 1.81 -19.24 6.71
C ARG A 32 0.91 -20.25 7.45
N ASN A 33 1.30 -20.60 8.67
CA ASN A 33 0.58 -21.56 9.51
C ASN A 33 -0.33 -20.88 10.55
N SER A 34 -0.41 -19.54 10.53
CA SER A 34 -1.12 -18.71 11.50
C SER A 34 -1.71 -17.46 10.86
N TYR A 35 -1.01 -16.32 10.88
CA TYR A 35 -1.51 -15.01 10.43
C TYR A 35 -1.80 -14.91 8.91
N LEU A 36 -1.31 -15.82 8.08
CA LEU A 36 -1.65 -15.93 6.65
C LEU A 36 -2.65 -17.06 6.36
N ASN A 37 -3.10 -17.79 7.38
CA ASN A 37 -4.08 -18.85 7.22
C ASN A 37 -5.49 -18.32 7.46
N MET A 38 -6.16 -17.92 6.38
CA MET A 38 -7.49 -17.31 6.42
C MET A 38 -8.52 -18.20 7.11
N ASP A 39 -8.51 -19.52 6.85
CA ASP A 39 -9.49 -20.43 7.42
C ASP A 39 -9.36 -20.53 8.94
N ARG A 40 -8.14 -20.54 9.45
CA ARG A 40 -7.92 -20.54 10.91
C ARG A 40 -8.36 -19.24 11.56
N ILE A 41 -8.14 -18.10 10.90
CA ILE A 41 -8.55 -16.80 11.41
C ILE A 41 -10.08 -16.70 11.44
N ILE A 42 -10.76 -17.11 10.36
CA ILE A 42 -12.24 -17.12 10.31
C ILE A 42 -12.81 -18.07 11.37
N ALA A 43 -12.32 -19.31 11.45
CA ALA A 43 -12.78 -20.26 12.44
C ALA A 43 -12.54 -19.77 13.89
N ALA A 44 -11.44 -19.07 14.15
CA ALA A 44 -11.17 -18.45 15.44
C ALA A 44 -12.19 -17.35 15.75
N ALA A 45 -12.48 -16.46 14.78
CA ALA A 45 -13.45 -15.39 14.93
C ALA A 45 -14.86 -15.94 15.22
N GLU A 46 -15.30 -16.95 14.45
CA GLU A 46 -16.58 -17.62 14.67
C GLU A 46 -16.68 -18.27 16.06
N ASN A 47 -15.65 -19.02 16.47
CA ASN A 47 -15.60 -19.66 17.79
C ASN A 47 -15.62 -18.68 18.95
N MET A 48 -15.13 -17.47 18.75
CA MET A 48 -15.13 -16.39 19.74
C MET A 48 -16.38 -15.51 19.66
N GLY A 49 -17.25 -15.72 18.69
CA GLY A 49 -18.44 -14.90 18.43
C GLY A 49 -18.08 -13.47 18.05
N ALA A 50 -17.01 -13.28 17.29
CA ALA A 50 -16.56 -11.96 16.88
C ALA A 50 -17.45 -11.40 15.75
N ASP A 51 -17.93 -10.18 15.91
CA ASP A 51 -18.71 -9.45 14.89
C ASP A 51 -17.84 -8.80 13.82
N ALA A 52 -16.57 -8.53 14.15
CA ALA A 52 -15.64 -7.82 13.28
C ALA A 52 -14.19 -8.27 13.49
N ILE A 53 -13.38 -8.11 12.45
CA ILE A 53 -11.94 -8.33 12.48
C ILE A 53 -11.21 -7.04 12.10
N HIS A 54 -10.33 -6.56 12.99
CA HIS A 54 -9.33 -5.55 12.67
C HIS A 54 -8.05 -6.26 12.23
N PRO A 55 -7.61 -6.12 10.97
CA PRO A 55 -6.50 -6.90 10.43
C PRO A 55 -5.12 -6.40 10.88
N GLY A 56 -5.05 -5.26 11.56
CA GLY A 56 -3.79 -4.57 11.81
C GLY A 56 -3.19 -4.02 10.53
N PHE A 57 -1.88 -4.15 10.38
CA PHE A 57 -1.14 -3.81 9.17
C PHE A 57 -0.24 -4.99 8.76
N GLY A 58 0.04 -5.11 7.46
CA GLY A 58 0.74 -6.29 6.90
C GLY A 58 -0.14 -7.54 6.85
N PHE A 59 0.46 -8.69 6.61
CA PHE A 59 -0.22 -9.99 6.46
C PHE A 59 -1.45 -9.93 5.54
N LEU A 60 -2.65 -10.07 6.08
CA LEU A 60 -3.90 -10.09 5.31
C LEU A 60 -4.63 -8.74 5.25
N SER A 61 -4.06 -7.67 5.79
CA SER A 61 -4.72 -6.34 5.82
C SER A 61 -4.99 -5.76 4.42
N GLU A 62 -4.19 -6.14 3.42
CA GLU A 62 -4.34 -5.72 2.02
C GLU A 62 -4.71 -6.90 1.11
N ASN A 63 -5.36 -7.92 1.67
CA ASN A 63 -5.76 -9.11 0.92
C ASN A 63 -7.26 -9.11 0.64
N SER A 64 -7.64 -8.87 -0.61
CA SER A 64 -9.04 -8.78 -1.03
C SER A 64 -9.82 -10.08 -0.87
N GLU A 65 -9.15 -11.23 -1.03
CA GLU A 65 -9.77 -12.55 -0.83
C GLU A 65 -10.16 -12.76 0.64
N PHE A 66 -9.31 -12.31 1.57
CA PHE A 66 -9.63 -12.35 3.00
C PHE A 66 -10.84 -11.48 3.35
N VAL A 67 -10.94 -10.29 2.76
CA VAL A 67 -12.11 -9.41 2.94
C VAL A 67 -13.39 -10.09 2.45
N ARG A 68 -13.36 -10.72 1.26
CA ARG A 68 -14.50 -11.48 0.73
C ARG A 68 -14.87 -12.62 1.66
N LYS A 69 -13.89 -13.35 2.17
CA LYS A 69 -14.09 -14.45 3.09
C LYS A 69 -14.68 -14.01 4.43
N CYS A 70 -14.27 -12.88 4.99
CA CYS A 70 -14.92 -12.28 6.16
C CYS A 70 -16.41 -12.03 5.88
N LYS A 71 -16.72 -11.38 4.77
CA LYS A 71 -18.09 -11.04 4.37
C LYS A 71 -18.96 -12.28 4.16
N GLU A 72 -18.45 -13.33 3.54
CA GLU A 72 -19.15 -14.61 3.33
C GLU A 72 -19.50 -15.29 4.65
N ASN A 73 -18.72 -15.08 5.70
CA ASN A 73 -18.96 -15.61 7.05
C ASN A 73 -19.64 -14.61 7.99
N GLY A 74 -20.21 -13.52 7.46
CA GLY A 74 -20.95 -12.54 8.25
C GLY A 74 -20.09 -11.71 9.22
N ILE A 75 -18.77 -11.69 9.01
CA ILE A 75 -17.81 -10.97 9.85
C ILE A 75 -17.47 -9.64 9.16
N THR A 76 -17.59 -8.53 9.87
CA THR A 76 -17.21 -7.21 9.37
C THR A 76 -15.68 -7.07 9.32
N PHE A 77 -15.13 -6.87 8.14
CA PHE A 77 -13.72 -6.50 8.01
C PHE A 77 -13.56 -5.00 8.28
N ILE A 78 -12.72 -4.64 9.27
CA ILE A 78 -12.42 -3.23 9.59
C ILE A 78 -11.31 -2.76 8.66
N GLY A 79 -11.70 -2.23 7.51
CA GLY A 79 -10.81 -1.82 6.42
C GLY A 79 -11.61 -1.54 5.15
N PRO A 80 -10.94 -1.28 4.02
CA PRO A 80 -11.59 -1.04 2.74
C PRO A 80 -12.24 -2.31 2.18
N ASP A 81 -13.23 -2.14 1.32
CA ASP A 81 -13.84 -3.23 0.58
C ASP A 81 -12.82 -3.93 -0.35
N ALA A 82 -13.08 -5.20 -0.64
CA ALA A 82 -12.21 -6.03 -1.48
C ALA A 82 -11.91 -5.40 -2.85
N ASP A 83 -12.91 -4.79 -3.48
CA ASP A 83 -12.76 -4.15 -4.79
C ASP A 83 -11.87 -2.89 -4.72
N VAL A 84 -11.87 -2.19 -3.60
CA VAL A 84 -10.97 -1.05 -3.36
C VAL A 84 -9.53 -1.54 -3.22
N ILE A 85 -9.32 -2.62 -2.45
CA ILE A 85 -8.00 -3.26 -2.31
C ILE A 85 -7.47 -3.70 -3.68
N ASP A 86 -8.28 -4.38 -4.49
CA ASP A 86 -7.87 -4.84 -5.81
C ASP A 86 -7.51 -3.68 -6.75
N LYS A 87 -8.32 -2.62 -6.76
CA LYS A 87 -8.06 -1.42 -7.58
C LYS A 87 -6.80 -0.68 -7.17
N MET A 88 -6.58 -0.52 -5.87
CA MET A 88 -5.42 0.22 -5.33
C MET A 88 -4.16 -0.63 -5.26
N GLY A 89 -4.28 -1.95 -5.15
CA GLY A 89 -3.15 -2.88 -5.15
C GLY A 89 -2.42 -2.94 -6.50
N ASN A 90 -3.11 -2.67 -7.59
CA ASN A 90 -2.48 -2.53 -8.91
C ASN A 90 -1.98 -1.09 -9.11
N LYS A 91 -0.67 -0.89 -9.01
CA LYS A 91 -0.03 0.45 -9.06
C LYS A 91 -0.37 1.24 -10.33
N SER A 92 -0.45 0.59 -11.49
CA SER A 92 -0.75 1.25 -12.76
C SER A 92 -2.21 1.70 -12.81
N HIS A 93 -3.11 0.84 -12.35
CA HIS A 93 -4.53 1.13 -12.28
C HIS A 93 -4.84 2.22 -11.26
N ALA A 94 -4.23 2.12 -10.07
CA ALA A 94 -4.35 3.14 -9.02
C ALA A 94 -3.88 4.51 -9.53
N ARG A 95 -2.68 4.55 -10.15
CA ARG A 95 -2.13 5.77 -10.74
C ARG A 95 -3.07 6.39 -11.78
N LYS A 96 -3.59 5.58 -12.71
CA LYS A 96 -4.53 6.06 -13.74
C LYS A 96 -5.80 6.62 -13.10
N THR A 97 -6.37 5.90 -12.16
CA THR A 97 -7.57 6.35 -11.42
C THR A 97 -7.34 7.70 -10.73
N MET A 98 -6.18 7.88 -10.09
CA MET A 98 -5.84 9.15 -9.44
C MET A 98 -5.66 10.28 -10.45
N MET A 99 -4.97 10.03 -11.57
CA MET A 99 -4.81 11.02 -12.64
C MET A 99 -6.15 11.46 -13.24
N ASP A 100 -7.03 10.50 -13.53
CA ASP A 100 -8.36 10.77 -14.11
C ASP A 100 -9.25 11.56 -13.13
N ALA A 101 -9.04 11.38 -11.84
CA ALA A 101 -9.70 12.14 -10.78
C ALA A 101 -9.09 13.54 -10.54
N GLY A 102 -7.98 13.89 -11.16
CA GLY A 102 -7.27 15.15 -10.95
C GLY A 102 -6.40 15.19 -9.69
N VAL A 103 -6.11 14.04 -9.09
CA VAL A 103 -5.14 13.93 -7.99
C VAL A 103 -3.72 13.94 -8.59
N PRO A 104 -2.82 14.82 -8.10
CA PRO A 104 -1.45 14.87 -8.57
C PRO A 104 -0.72 13.54 -8.36
N VAL A 105 0.00 13.11 -9.39
CA VAL A 105 0.86 11.94 -9.31
C VAL A 105 2.27 12.29 -9.79
N VAL A 106 3.27 11.52 -9.37
CA VAL A 106 4.64 11.71 -9.88
C VAL A 106 4.61 11.62 -11.42
N PRO A 107 5.20 12.57 -12.17
CA PRO A 107 5.27 12.50 -13.63
C PRO A 107 5.86 11.15 -14.10
N GLY A 108 5.26 10.53 -15.10
CA GLY A 108 5.70 9.22 -15.59
C GLY A 108 4.84 8.71 -16.73
N THR A 109 5.18 7.54 -17.24
CA THR A 109 4.47 6.91 -18.36
C THR A 109 3.04 6.56 -17.98
N LYS A 110 2.12 6.75 -18.92
CA LYS A 110 0.71 6.39 -18.76
C LYS A 110 0.46 4.93 -19.10
N GLU A 111 1.21 4.43 -20.07
CA GLU A 111 1.12 3.08 -20.59
C GLU A 111 2.42 2.31 -20.31
N PRO A 112 2.38 0.98 -20.35
CA PRO A 112 3.55 0.14 -20.21
C PRO A 112 4.58 0.40 -21.32
N VAL A 113 5.85 0.21 -21.01
CA VAL A 113 6.98 0.35 -21.92
C VAL A 113 7.65 -1.01 -22.08
N TYR A 114 7.82 -1.45 -23.33
CA TYR A 114 8.32 -2.79 -23.64
C TYR A 114 9.72 -2.79 -24.24
N ASP A 115 10.20 -1.64 -24.72
CA ASP A 115 11.52 -1.51 -25.34
C ASP A 115 12.23 -0.24 -24.89
N ALA A 116 13.57 -0.29 -24.93
CA ALA A 116 14.42 0.80 -24.45
C ALA A 116 14.35 2.05 -25.34
N GLU A 117 14.10 1.92 -26.64
CA GLU A 117 14.06 3.07 -27.55
C GLU A 117 12.83 3.95 -27.27
N THR A 118 11.67 3.32 -27.16
CA THR A 118 10.42 4.00 -26.74
C THR A 118 10.57 4.57 -25.33
N GLY A 119 11.15 3.79 -24.42
CA GLY A 119 11.36 4.21 -23.05
C GLY A 119 12.25 5.44 -22.93
N LYS A 120 13.31 5.52 -23.72
CA LYS A 120 14.25 6.64 -23.73
C LYS A 120 13.56 7.96 -24.15
N LYS A 121 12.74 7.93 -25.20
CA LYS A 121 11.96 9.10 -25.67
C LYS A 121 11.00 9.60 -24.57
N LEU A 122 10.30 8.67 -23.91
CA LEU A 122 9.40 9.00 -22.82
C LEU A 122 10.16 9.55 -21.59
N ALA A 123 11.34 9.01 -21.29
CA ALA A 123 12.18 9.51 -20.20
C ALA A 123 12.68 10.94 -20.44
N GLU A 124 12.99 11.31 -21.69
CA GLU A 124 13.31 12.69 -22.07
C GLU A 124 12.15 13.65 -21.82
N GLU A 125 10.91 13.25 -22.16
CA GLU A 125 9.70 14.03 -21.91
C GLU A 125 9.42 14.20 -20.41
N ILE A 126 9.65 13.15 -19.62
CA ILE A 126 9.48 13.16 -18.15
C ILE A 126 10.55 14.01 -17.49
N GLY A 127 11.76 14.00 -18.04
CA GLY A 127 12.96 14.67 -17.54
C GLY A 127 13.76 13.81 -16.56
N TYR A 128 15.06 13.69 -16.85
CA TYR A 128 16.02 12.97 -15.99
C TYR A 128 16.29 13.70 -14.66
N PRO A 129 16.67 12.96 -13.61
CA PRO A 129 16.76 11.50 -13.53
C PRO A 129 15.39 10.81 -13.51
N VAL A 130 15.35 9.57 -14.01
CA VAL A 130 14.12 8.77 -14.01
C VAL A 130 14.31 7.45 -13.27
N MET A 131 13.21 6.94 -12.71
CA MET A 131 13.11 5.61 -12.12
C MET A 131 12.41 4.68 -13.11
N ILE A 132 13.08 3.61 -13.49
CA ILE A 132 12.54 2.52 -14.29
C ILE A 132 12.03 1.45 -13.32
N LYS A 133 10.78 1.01 -13.45
CA LYS A 133 10.12 0.06 -12.54
C LYS A 133 9.45 -1.06 -13.29
N ALA A 134 9.57 -2.28 -12.79
CA ALA A 134 8.76 -3.39 -13.24
C ALA A 134 7.29 -3.22 -12.83
N SER A 135 6.36 -3.62 -13.71
CA SER A 135 4.92 -3.64 -13.42
C SER A 135 4.58 -4.57 -12.26
N SER A 136 5.16 -5.76 -12.28
CA SER A 136 4.93 -6.83 -11.30
C SER A 136 5.96 -6.84 -10.18
N GLY A 137 6.65 -5.72 -9.92
CA GLY A 137 7.77 -5.63 -8.99
C GLY A 137 7.38 -5.48 -7.52
N GLY A 138 8.16 -6.08 -6.64
CA GLY A 138 8.10 -5.93 -5.19
C GLY A 138 9.49 -6.06 -4.55
N GLY A 139 9.67 -5.46 -3.36
CA GLY A 139 10.94 -5.56 -2.62
C GLY A 139 12.16 -4.93 -3.29
N GLY A 140 11.97 -3.98 -4.22
CA GLY A 140 13.06 -3.29 -4.92
C GLY A 140 13.65 -4.03 -6.12
N LYS A 141 13.18 -5.21 -6.47
CA LYS A 141 13.58 -5.94 -7.68
C LYS A 141 12.93 -5.34 -8.92
N GLY A 142 13.67 -5.31 -10.03
CA GLY A 142 13.19 -4.70 -11.28
C GLY A 142 13.08 -3.18 -11.20
N MET A 143 13.85 -2.52 -10.31
CA MET A 143 13.91 -1.08 -10.17
C MET A 143 15.34 -0.56 -10.42
N ARG A 144 15.47 0.44 -11.29
CA ARG A 144 16.76 1.08 -11.60
C ARG A 144 16.56 2.58 -11.82
N VAL A 145 17.57 3.34 -11.45
CA VAL A 145 17.63 4.79 -11.74
C VAL A 145 18.51 4.99 -12.95
N ALA A 146 18.04 5.77 -13.91
CA ALA A 146 18.87 6.32 -14.97
C ALA A 146 19.04 7.82 -14.72
N ALA A 147 20.28 8.25 -14.50
CA ALA A 147 20.60 9.64 -14.17
C ALA A 147 20.49 10.54 -15.42
N ASN A 148 20.73 9.99 -16.60
CA ASN A 148 20.75 10.69 -17.87
C ASN A 148 20.40 9.74 -19.03
N GLU A 149 20.36 10.30 -20.22
CA GLU A 149 20.04 9.59 -21.47
C GLU A 149 21.05 8.45 -21.78
N ASP A 150 22.33 8.65 -21.52
CA ASP A 150 23.38 7.68 -21.85
C ASP A 150 23.27 6.40 -21.00
N GLU A 151 22.80 6.53 -19.76
CA GLU A 151 22.60 5.39 -18.85
C GLU A 151 21.29 4.66 -19.10
N PHE A 152 20.32 5.30 -19.74
CA PHE A 152 18.94 4.81 -19.77
C PHE A 152 18.80 3.40 -20.34
N GLU A 153 19.35 3.16 -21.54
CA GLU A 153 19.22 1.88 -22.23
C GLU A 153 19.80 0.73 -21.41
N PHE A 154 20.98 0.94 -20.82
CA PHE A 154 21.61 -0.07 -19.97
C PHE A 154 20.74 -0.39 -18.74
N GLN A 155 20.27 0.65 -18.03
CA GLN A 155 19.45 0.48 -16.84
C GLN A 155 18.10 -0.15 -17.16
N PHE A 156 17.48 0.22 -18.27
CA PHE A 156 16.21 -0.34 -18.73
C PHE A 156 16.34 -1.84 -19.01
N ASN A 157 17.31 -2.24 -19.80
CA ASN A 157 17.55 -3.64 -20.15
C ASN A 157 17.87 -4.49 -18.92
N MET A 158 18.61 -3.94 -17.96
CA MET A 158 18.93 -4.64 -16.70
C MET A 158 17.68 -4.82 -15.84
N ALA A 159 16.85 -3.79 -15.68
CA ALA A 159 15.60 -3.87 -14.92
C ALA A 159 14.61 -4.84 -15.54
N GLN A 160 14.48 -4.81 -16.89
CA GLN A 160 13.59 -5.69 -17.65
C GLN A 160 13.98 -7.16 -17.50
N ARG A 161 15.27 -7.49 -17.66
CA ARG A 161 15.78 -8.86 -17.45
C ARG A 161 15.58 -9.34 -16.02
N GLU A 162 15.81 -8.49 -15.03
CA GLU A 162 15.57 -8.83 -13.62
C GLU A 162 14.10 -9.13 -13.37
N SER A 163 13.20 -8.32 -13.94
CA SER A 163 11.75 -8.51 -13.84
C SER A 163 11.30 -9.81 -14.50
N ALA A 164 11.71 -10.05 -15.73
CA ALA A 164 11.39 -11.27 -16.46
C ALA A 164 11.82 -12.53 -15.69
N ASN A 165 13.04 -12.51 -15.12
CA ASN A 165 13.57 -13.64 -14.35
C ASN A 165 12.89 -13.84 -13.00
N ALA A 166 12.52 -12.76 -12.32
CA ALA A 166 11.96 -12.83 -10.96
C ALA A 166 10.44 -13.04 -10.94
N PHE A 167 9.73 -12.48 -11.93
CA PHE A 167 8.27 -12.39 -11.93
C PHE A 167 7.61 -12.97 -13.19
N GLY A 168 8.40 -13.33 -14.23
CA GLY A 168 7.86 -13.79 -15.51
C GLY A 168 7.19 -12.68 -16.34
N ASP A 169 7.41 -11.41 -15.98
CA ASP A 169 6.81 -10.24 -16.61
C ASP A 169 7.92 -9.21 -16.88
N ASP A 170 8.04 -8.79 -18.15
CA ASP A 170 9.04 -7.83 -18.62
C ASP A 170 8.47 -6.42 -18.84
N THR A 171 7.25 -6.20 -18.41
CA THR A 171 6.54 -4.93 -18.52
C THR A 171 7.16 -3.87 -17.61
N MET A 172 7.56 -2.74 -18.18
CA MET A 172 8.21 -1.67 -17.46
C MET A 172 7.37 -0.38 -17.43
N TYR A 173 7.60 0.44 -16.40
CA TYR A 173 7.11 1.80 -16.27
C TYR A 173 8.27 2.74 -15.98
N ILE A 174 8.13 4.00 -16.38
CA ILE A 174 9.13 5.03 -16.14
C ILE A 174 8.45 6.18 -15.40
N GLU A 175 9.07 6.65 -14.34
CA GLU A 175 8.60 7.82 -13.62
C GLU A 175 9.79 8.72 -13.25
N ARG A 176 9.49 10.00 -12.99
CA ARG A 176 10.50 10.93 -12.52
C ARG A 176 11.08 10.45 -11.20
N PHE A 177 12.40 10.40 -11.11
CA PHE A 177 13.06 10.11 -9.85
C PHE A 177 13.07 11.37 -8.98
N VAL A 178 12.48 11.26 -7.78
CA VAL A 178 12.46 12.36 -6.82
C VAL A 178 13.69 12.24 -5.93
N GLU A 179 14.61 13.19 -6.06
CA GLU A 179 15.81 13.22 -5.23
C GLU A 179 15.48 13.78 -3.84
N ASN A 180 16.04 13.14 -2.82
CA ASN A 180 15.83 13.51 -1.42
C ASN A 180 14.35 13.70 -1.03
N PRO A 181 13.47 12.71 -1.32
CA PRO A 181 12.06 12.85 -1.07
C PRO A 181 11.75 12.92 0.42
N ARG A 182 10.67 13.62 0.77
CA ARG A 182 10.00 13.46 2.04
C ARG A 182 8.82 12.50 1.88
N HIS A 183 8.68 11.60 2.83
CA HIS A 183 7.52 10.71 2.89
C HIS A 183 6.50 11.32 3.84
N VAL A 184 5.48 11.94 3.28
CA VAL A 184 4.36 12.52 4.04
C VAL A 184 3.08 11.80 3.62
N GLU A 185 2.31 11.30 4.58
CA GLU A 185 1.08 10.56 4.34
C GLU A 185 -0.09 11.22 5.06
N ILE A 186 -1.30 11.09 4.51
CA ILE A 186 -2.53 11.64 5.09
C ILE A 186 -3.37 10.50 5.65
N GLN A 187 -3.77 10.63 6.93
CA GLN A 187 -4.73 9.72 7.53
C GLN A 187 -6.13 10.05 7.07
N ILE A 188 -6.81 9.06 6.49
CA ILE A 188 -8.20 9.16 6.04
C ILE A 188 -9.10 8.30 6.93
N MET A 189 -10.32 8.81 7.14
CA MET A 189 -11.43 8.05 7.69
C MET A 189 -12.69 8.31 6.86
N ALA A 190 -13.43 7.27 6.55
CA ALA A 190 -14.64 7.36 5.75
C ALA A 190 -15.75 6.45 6.31
N ASP A 191 -16.99 6.89 6.19
CA ASP A 191 -18.17 6.10 6.58
C ASP A 191 -18.85 5.46 5.37
N SER A 192 -19.85 4.63 5.63
CA SER A 192 -20.70 4.00 4.60
C SER A 192 -21.70 4.95 3.94
N HIS A 193 -21.76 6.21 4.38
CA HIS A 193 -22.69 7.23 3.88
C HIS A 193 -22.03 8.19 2.89
N GLY A 194 -20.74 7.97 2.58
CA GLY A 194 -19.99 8.80 1.64
C GLY A 194 -19.28 10.01 2.29
N ASN A 195 -19.30 10.11 3.61
CA ASN A 195 -18.49 11.12 4.29
C ASN A 195 -17.05 10.65 4.36
N VAL A 196 -16.12 11.54 4.00
CA VAL A 196 -14.67 11.30 4.05
C VAL A 196 -14.01 12.48 4.72
N VAL A 197 -13.15 12.22 5.70
CA VAL A 197 -12.37 13.23 6.40
C VAL A 197 -10.89 12.90 6.38
N ALA A 198 -10.06 13.93 6.22
CA ALA A 198 -8.62 13.84 6.45
C ALA A 198 -8.33 14.27 7.88
N LEU A 199 -7.59 13.44 8.62
CA LEU A 199 -7.28 13.66 10.04
C LEU A 199 -5.91 14.31 10.25
N GLY A 200 -5.26 14.74 9.17
CA GLY A 200 -3.93 15.33 9.18
C GLY A 200 -2.88 14.38 8.65
N GLU A 201 -1.65 14.89 8.59
CA GLU A 201 -0.51 14.18 8.02
C GLU A 201 0.43 13.63 9.08
N ARG A 202 1.22 12.65 8.63
CA ARG A 202 2.43 12.16 9.29
C ARG A 202 3.62 12.32 8.36
N ASP A 203 4.74 12.80 8.87
CA ASP A 203 6.03 12.73 8.20
C ASP A 203 6.73 11.44 8.62
N CYS A 204 6.91 10.54 7.65
CA CYS A 204 7.48 9.21 7.83
C CYS A 204 8.83 9.08 7.13
N SER A 205 9.56 10.19 6.96
CA SER A 205 10.81 10.24 6.19
C SER A 205 11.95 9.49 6.85
N VAL A 206 11.93 9.30 8.17
CA VAL A 206 12.95 8.55 8.91
C VAL A 206 12.69 7.06 8.76
N GLN A 207 13.38 6.44 7.81
CA GLN A 207 13.19 5.04 7.41
C GLN A 207 14.52 4.28 7.37
N ARG A 208 14.46 2.97 7.54
CA ARG A 208 15.55 2.04 7.30
C ARG A 208 15.08 0.94 6.34
N ASN A 209 15.70 0.83 5.17
CA ASN A 209 15.30 -0.15 4.15
C ASN A 209 13.79 -0.10 3.84
N HIS A 210 13.25 1.11 3.68
CA HIS A 210 11.81 1.37 3.47
C HIS A 210 10.88 0.99 4.63
N GLN A 211 11.42 0.76 5.81
CA GLN A 211 10.66 0.57 7.03
C GLN A 211 10.64 1.88 7.82
N LYS A 212 9.45 2.40 8.11
CA LYS A 212 9.24 3.58 8.96
C LYS A 212 9.77 3.30 10.36
N LEU A 213 10.62 4.20 10.89
CA LEU A 213 11.19 4.09 12.23
C LEU A 213 10.65 5.16 13.18
N ILE A 214 10.49 6.38 12.67
CA ILE A 214 9.97 7.53 13.41
C ILE A 214 8.94 8.20 12.53
N GLU A 215 7.81 8.48 13.10
CA GLU A 215 6.74 9.25 12.49
C GLU A 215 6.45 10.46 13.38
N GLU A 216 6.28 11.63 12.76
CA GLU A 216 5.93 12.86 13.48
C GLU A 216 4.73 13.55 12.83
N SER A 217 3.89 14.16 13.67
CA SER A 217 2.72 14.90 13.26
C SER A 217 2.59 16.17 14.12
N PRO A 218 2.33 17.34 13.50
CA PRO A 218 2.32 17.60 12.07
C PRO A 218 3.73 17.55 11.45
N SER A 219 3.80 17.41 10.11
CA SER A 219 5.08 17.47 9.39
C SER A 219 5.71 18.87 9.48
N PRO A 220 6.98 18.98 9.90
CA PRO A 220 7.68 20.25 9.92
C PRO A 220 8.12 20.73 8.52
N ALA A 221 7.97 19.86 7.51
CA ALA A 221 8.50 20.09 6.17
C ALA A 221 7.50 20.74 5.20
N ILE A 222 6.23 20.82 5.56
CA ILE A 222 5.18 21.39 4.70
C ILE A 222 4.54 22.61 5.36
N ASP A 223 4.21 23.59 4.54
CA ASP A 223 3.45 24.76 4.97
C ASP A 223 1.93 24.48 5.02
N GLU A 224 1.18 25.44 5.56
CA GLU A 224 -0.27 25.30 5.74
C GLU A 224 -1.03 25.19 4.41
N GLU A 225 -0.57 25.85 3.35
CA GLU A 225 -1.19 25.77 2.04
C GLU A 225 -1.00 24.38 1.41
N THR A 226 0.21 23.83 1.52
CA THR A 226 0.53 22.47 1.07
C THR A 226 -0.28 21.46 1.85
N ARG A 227 -0.36 21.57 3.18
CA ARG A 227 -1.16 20.71 4.06
C ARG A 227 -2.62 20.69 3.63
N ARG A 228 -3.20 21.86 3.41
CA ARG A 228 -4.58 21.97 2.95
C ARG A 228 -4.81 21.27 1.62
N LYS A 229 -3.94 21.50 0.64
CA LYS A 229 -4.02 20.83 -0.68
C LYS A 229 -3.88 19.31 -0.58
N MET A 230 -2.95 18.82 0.23
CA MET A 230 -2.77 17.40 0.45
C MET A 230 -4.01 16.76 1.06
N ASN A 231 -4.61 17.40 2.07
CA ASN A 231 -5.86 16.93 2.67
C ASN A 231 -7.01 16.88 1.65
N GLU A 232 -7.15 17.91 0.81
CA GLU A 232 -8.16 17.97 -0.25
C GLU A 232 -7.97 16.84 -1.27
N TYR A 233 -6.73 16.59 -1.72
CA TYR A 233 -6.41 15.50 -2.64
C TYR A 233 -6.62 14.12 -2.00
N ALA A 234 -6.29 13.93 -0.73
CA ALA A 234 -6.53 12.68 -0.02
C ALA A 234 -8.03 12.37 0.09
N VAL A 235 -8.86 13.37 0.41
CA VAL A 235 -10.32 13.22 0.43
C VAL A 235 -10.86 12.91 -0.97
N LEU A 236 -10.35 13.60 -2.00
CA LEU A 236 -10.74 13.36 -3.40
C LEU A 236 -10.39 11.93 -3.83
N ALA A 237 -9.16 11.48 -3.53
CA ALA A 237 -8.70 10.13 -3.84
C ALA A 237 -9.60 9.07 -3.18
N ALA A 238 -9.87 9.20 -1.89
CA ALA A 238 -10.71 8.28 -1.13
C ALA A 238 -12.14 8.21 -1.69
N LYS A 239 -12.75 9.35 -2.00
CA LYS A 239 -14.08 9.41 -2.64
C LYS A 239 -14.10 8.74 -4.01
N THR A 240 -13.07 8.97 -4.83
CA THR A 240 -12.98 8.44 -6.19
C THR A 240 -12.96 6.91 -6.21
N VAL A 241 -12.29 6.27 -5.25
CA VAL A 241 -12.24 4.81 -5.17
C VAL A 241 -13.38 4.19 -4.36
N GLY A 242 -14.24 5.02 -3.77
CA GLY A 242 -15.31 4.55 -2.89
C GLY A 242 -14.79 3.98 -1.58
N TYR A 243 -13.76 4.63 -1.02
CA TYR A 243 -13.11 4.19 0.20
C TYR A 243 -14.05 4.28 1.40
N THR A 244 -14.02 3.26 2.25
CA THR A 244 -14.73 3.23 3.54
C THR A 244 -13.80 2.75 4.64
N ASN A 245 -14.13 3.12 5.90
CA ASN A 245 -13.38 2.77 7.10
C ASN A 245 -12.11 3.63 7.32
N ALA A 246 -11.13 3.12 8.04
CA ALA A 246 -9.90 3.85 8.36
C ALA A 246 -8.69 3.21 7.69
N CYS A 247 -7.91 4.00 6.94
CA CYS A 247 -6.64 3.58 6.34
C CYS A 247 -5.74 4.78 6.05
N LEU A 248 -4.54 4.47 5.62
CA LEU A 248 -3.56 5.40 5.08
C LEU A 248 -3.70 5.54 3.56
N LEU A 249 -3.62 6.76 3.08
CA LEU A 249 -3.46 7.09 1.66
C LEU A 249 -2.17 7.88 1.43
#